data_606214f47601ad5d7f51a38b64c183ac
#
_entry.id   606214f47601ad5d7f51a38b64c183ac
#
_cell.length_a   1.000
_cell.length_b   1.000
_cell.length_c   1.000
_cell.angle_alpha   90.00
_cell.angle_beta   90.00
_cell.angle_gamma   90.00
#
_symmetry.space_group_name_H-M   'P 1'
#
loop_
_entity.id
_entity.type
_entity.pdbx_description
1 polymer ?
#
loop_
_entity_poly.entity_id
_entity_poly.type
_entity_poly.pdbx_seq_one_letter_code
_entity_poly.pdbx_strand_id
1 'polypeptide(L)'
;MLLSKDELKFKFSRPLPGIGSHLKMAPAMRAQEVEGLSDKIQHAKLSAVLILLFPEDSSLKTVFIKRSEYDGVHSGQIAFPGGQKEAFDKSFEDTALRETLEEIGIKPTDIEILSQLSDLFIPPSNFLVKVFVGYSGQRPVYTIDTKEVQSVVEVNLEDFYDESVITEKEFASASRGIKIKAPCFTVNNIDIWGATAMIMRELLDVLKIENKEPKTITLS
;
A
#
# COMPACT_ATOMS: atom_id res chain seq x y z
N MET A 1 -9.68 -9.29 -15.94
CA MET A 1 -8.77 -9.18 -17.10
C MET A 1 -7.39 -8.78 -16.62
N LEU A 2 -6.37 -9.57 -16.89
CA LEU A 2 -5.00 -9.28 -16.47
C LEU A 2 -4.48 -8.03 -17.19
N LEU A 3 -4.14 -6.98 -16.43
CA LEU A 3 -3.46 -5.81 -16.99
C LEU A 3 -2.02 -6.18 -17.34
N SER A 4 -1.61 -5.88 -18.57
CA SER A 4 -0.21 -5.98 -18.98
C SER A 4 0.66 -4.93 -18.27
N LYS A 5 1.97 -5.17 -18.23
CA LYS A 5 2.91 -4.20 -17.66
C LYS A 5 2.83 -2.82 -18.32
N ASP A 6 2.63 -2.75 -19.63
CA ASP A 6 2.52 -1.49 -20.35
C ASP A 6 1.21 -0.75 -20.02
N GLU A 7 0.09 -1.48 -19.85
CA GLU A 7 -1.16 -0.88 -19.37
C GLU A 7 -1.02 -0.36 -17.94
N LEU A 8 -0.30 -1.06 -17.06
CA LEU A 8 0.02 -0.57 -15.72
C LEU A 8 0.83 0.73 -15.79
N LYS A 9 1.92 0.77 -16.57
CA LYS A 9 2.74 1.99 -16.76
C LYS A 9 1.89 3.16 -17.26
N PHE A 10 1.01 2.91 -18.21
CA PHE A 10 0.10 3.91 -18.74
C PHE A 10 -0.88 4.44 -17.67
N LYS A 11 -1.45 3.56 -16.84
CA LYS A 11 -2.32 3.99 -15.73
C LYS A 11 -1.57 4.84 -14.70
N PHE A 12 -0.36 4.44 -14.35
CA PHE A 12 0.48 5.17 -13.39
C PHE A 12 1.07 6.48 -13.94
N SER A 13 1.07 6.72 -15.25
CA SER A 13 1.51 8.01 -15.83
C SER A 13 0.49 9.15 -15.67
N ARG A 14 -0.72 8.84 -15.18
CA ARG A 14 -1.79 9.81 -14.96
C ARG A 14 -1.65 10.51 -13.61
N PRO A 15 -2.27 11.70 -13.43
CA PRO A 15 -2.31 12.35 -12.14
C PRO A 15 -2.89 11.44 -11.05
N LEU A 16 -2.21 11.38 -9.92
CA LEU A 16 -2.62 10.54 -8.79
C LEU A 16 -3.83 11.16 -8.06
N PRO A 17 -4.78 10.33 -7.61
CA PRO A 17 -5.93 10.80 -6.83
C PRO A 17 -5.56 11.27 -5.41
N GLY A 18 -4.45 10.78 -4.86
CA GLY A 18 -3.85 11.23 -3.62
C GLY A 18 -4.75 11.17 -2.40
N ILE A 19 -4.75 12.26 -1.64
CA ILE A 19 -5.51 12.37 -0.38
C ILE A 19 -7.01 12.06 -0.56
N GLY A 20 -7.58 12.35 -1.73
CA GLY A 20 -8.98 12.04 -2.02
C GLY A 20 -9.29 10.55 -1.96
N SER A 21 -8.34 9.69 -2.38
CA SER A 21 -8.46 8.24 -2.24
C SER A 21 -8.19 7.79 -0.81
N HIS A 22 -7.16 8.36 -0.18
CA HIS A 22 -6.78 8.01 1.19
C HIS A 22 -7.92 8.21 2.18
N LEU A 23 -8.65 9.33 2.06
CA LEU A 23 -9.74 9.68 2.99
C LEU A 23 -10.93 8.69 2.93
N LYS A 24 -11.13 7.98 1.83
CA LYS A 24 -12.18 6.95 1.71
C LYS A 24 -11.98 5.78 2.68
N MET A 25 -10.73 5.51 3.08
CA MET A 25 -10.37 4.43 4.00
C MET A 25 -9.75 4.95 5.30
N ALA A 26 -9.84 6.25 5.57
CA ALA A 26 -9.34 6.85 6.79
C ALA A 26 -10.34 6.65 7.94
N PRO A 27 -9.87 6.37 9.18
CA PRO A 27 -10.73 6.48 10.36
C PRO A 27 -11.35 7.88 10.47
N ALA A 28 -12.60 7.98 10.94
CA ALA A 28 -13.35 9.23 11.01
C ALA A 28 -12.59 10.36 11.75
N MET A 29 -11.84 10.02 12.80
CA MET A 29 -11.01 10.98 13.54
C MET A 29 -9.92 11.62 12.68
N ARG A 30 -9.40 10.89 11.67
CA ARG A 30 -8.31 11.39 10.81
C ARG A 30 -8.77 12.42 9.80
N ALA A 31 -10.02 12.34 9.34
CA ALA A 31 -10.59 13.32 8.42
C ALA A 31 -10.64 14.74 9.03
N GLN A 32 -10.63 14.83 10.36
CA GLN A 32 -10.65 16.08 11.12
C GLN A 32 -9.24 16.64 11.42
N GLU A 33 -8.19 15.80 11.31
CA GLU A 33 -6.80 16.18 11.67
C GLU A 33 -6.01 16.82 10.51
N VAL A 34 -6.65 17.29 9.46
CA VAL A 34 -5.98 17.88 8.28
C VAL A 34 -5.34 19.25 8.60
N GLU A 35 -5.81 19.95 9.63
CA GLU A 35 -5.22 21.21 10.06
C GLU A 35 -3.93 20.99 10.88
N GLY A 36 -2.85 21.67 10.52
CA GLY A 36 -1.53 21.61 11.19
C GLY A 36 -0.63 20.43 10.78
N LEU A 37 -0.97 19.71 9.70
CA LEU A 37 -0.18 18.59 9.17
C LEU A 37 1.20 19.03 8.66
N SER A 38 1.36 20.23 8.12
CA SER A 38 2.62 20.71 7.52
C SER A 38 3.78 20.69 8.49
N ASP A 39 3.58 21.18 9.72
CA ASP A 39 4.63 21.26 10.74
C ASP A 39 5.02 19.87 11.28
N LYS A 40 4.05 18.95 11.39
CA LYS A 40 4.29 17.58 11.82
C LYS A 40 5.05 16.77 10.77
N ILE A 41 4.77 17.00 9.49
CA ILE A 41 5.45 16.33 8.38
C ILE A 41 6.93 16.68 8.32
N GLN A 42 7.34 17.91 8.66
CA GLN A 42 8.75 18.32 8.67
C GLN A 42 9.61 17.54 9.67
N HIS A 43 9.00 17.02 10.73
CA HIS A 43 9.67 16.27 11.80
C HIS A 43 9.29 14.78 11.77
N ALA A 44 8.68 14.32 10.70
CA ALA A 44 8.29 12.93 10.55
C ALA A 44 9.49 12.03 10.31
N LYS A 45 9.42 10.83 10.87
CA LYS A 45 10.33 9.75 10.48
C LYS A 45 10.03 9.36 9.04
N LEU A 46 11.07 9.10 8.27
CA LEU A 46 10.94 8.77 6.86
C LEU A 46 10.94 7.26 6.68
N SER A 47 10.02 6.76 5.86
CA SER A 47 9.90 5.34 5.54
C SER A 47 9.47 5.12 4.10
N ALA A 48 9.61 3.89 3.62
CA ALA A 48 9.11 3.50 2.31
C ALA A 48 8.49 2.10 2.36
N VAL A 49 7.47 1.88 1.53
CA VAL A 49 6.82 0.59 1.36
C VAL A 49 6.74 0.23 -0.12
N LEU A 50 6.66 -1.05 -0.41
CA LEU A 50 6.51 -1.59 -1.76
C LEU A 50 5.17 -2.29 -1.93
N ILE A 51 4.37 -1.84 -2.89
CA ILE A 51 3.27 -2.60 -3.47
C ILE A 51 3.86 -3.46 -4.59
N LEU A 52 4.04 -4.74 -4.37
CA LEU A 52 4.55 -5.63 -5.40
C LEU A 52 3.40 -6.26 -6.18
N LEU A 53 3.36 -6.00 -7.49
CA LEU A 53 2.40 -6.58 -8.42
C LEU A 53 3.05 -7.71 -9.21
N PHE A 54 2.34 -8.82 -9.40
CA PHE A 54 2.81 -9.94 -10.22
C PHE A 54 1.65 -10.71 -10.84
N PRO A 55 1.83 -11.29 -12.05
CA PRO A 55 0.82 -12.10 -12.69
C PRO A 55 0.82 -13.53 -12.13
N GLU A 56 -0.35 -14.08 -11.90
CA GLU A 56 -0.57 -15.51 -11.65
C GLU A 56 -1.96 -15.92 -12.12
N ASP A 57 -2.08 -17.05 -12.86
CA ASP A 57 -3.34 -17.66 -13.30
C ASP A 57 -4.33 -16.67 -13.95
N SER A 58 -3.86 -15.81 -14.86
CA SER A 58 -4.65 -14.77 -15.53
C SER A 58 -5.17 -13.65 -14.60
N SER A 59 -4.68 -13.57 -13.38
CA SER A 59 -4.98 -12.53 -12.40
C SER A 59 -3.72 -11.70 -12.10
N LEU A 60 -3.93 -10.45 -11.69
CA LEU A 60 -2.88 -9.61 -11.13
C LEU A 60 -3.00 -9.66 -9.60
N LYS A 61 -1.93 -10.08 -8.95
CA LYS A 61 -1.86 -10.20 -7.49
C LYS A 61 -0.97 -9.15 -6.88
N THR A 62 -1.18 -8.91 -5.60
CA THR A 62 -0.26 -8.18 -4.73
C THR A 62 0.04 -8.99 -3.49
N VAL A 63 1.13 -8.65 -2.81
CA VAL A 63 1.57 -9.31 -1.58
C VAL A 63 1.49 -8.35 -0.41
N PHE A 64 1.03 -8.89 0.72
CA PHE A 64 1.09 -8.27 2.04
C PHE A 64 1.91 -9.14 2.97
N ILE A 65 2.41 -8.54 4.03
CA ILE A 65 2.97 -9.24 5.18
C ILE A 65 1.99 -9.17 6.35
N LYS A 66 1.91 -10.22 7.13
CA LYS A 66 1.37 -10.15 8.49
C LYS A 66 2.56 -9.95 9.42
N ARG A 67 2.64 -8.80 10.07
CA ARG A 67 3.72 -8.49 11.00
C ARG A 67 3.69 -9.41 12.21
N SER A 68 4.86 -9.78 12.72
CA SER A 68 4.97 -10.54 13.96
C SER A 68 4.35 -9.78 15.13
N GLU A 69 3.88 -10.50 16.14
CA GLU A 69 3.34 -9.89 17.36
C GLU A 69 4.49 -9.43 18.28
N TYR A 70 4.45 -8.17 18.66
CA TYR A 70 5.41 -7.54 19.57
C TYR A 70 4.72 -6.41 20.36
N ASP A 71 5.33 -5.95 21.43
CA ASP A 71 4.85 -4.79 22.18
C ASP A 71 5.12 -3.50 21.40
N GLY A 72 4.17 -3.08 20.55
CA GLY A 72 4.33 -1.87 19.76
C GLY A 72 3.18 -1.54 18.83
N VAL A 73 3.30 -0.39 18.19
CA VAL A 73 2.34 0.08 17.17
C VAL A 73 2.50 -0.80 15.94
N HIS A 74 1.37 -1.22 15.34
CA HIS A 74 1.29 -2.09 14.15
C HIS A 74 1.60 -3.58 14.36
N SER A 75 1.71 -4.06 15.61
CA SER A 75 1.83 -5.48 15.95
C SER A 75 0.71 -6.32 15.33
N GLY A 76 1.03 -7.42 14.66
CA GLY A 76 0.08 -8.35 14.05
C GLY A 76 -0.75 -7.78 12.88
N GLN A 77 -0.50 -6.55 12.43
CA GLN A 77 -1.25 -5.93 11.34
C GLN A 77 -0.81 -6.45 9.97
N ILE A 78 -1.75 -6.37 9.02
CA ILE A 78 -1.46 -6.59 7.60
C ILE A 78 -0.88 -5.30 7.02
N ALA A 79 0.27 -5.40 6.36
CA ALA A 79 1.00 -4.27 5.79
C ALA A 79 1.61 -4.63 4.43
N PHE A 80 1.98 -3.63 3.66
CA PHE A 80 2.93 -3.83 2.56
C PHE A 80 4.33 -4.01 3.14
N PRO A 81 5.23 -4.77 2.50
CA PRO A 81 6.64 -4.81 2.87
C PRO A 81 7.24 -3.42 2.87
N GLY A 82 8.06 -3.13 3.89
CA GLY A 82 8.67 -1.83 4.01
C GLY A 82 9.00 -1.41 5.44
N GLY A 83 9.81 -0.37 5.55
CA GLY A 83 10.29 0.11 6.84
C GLY A 83 10.91 1.49 6.81
N GLN A 84 11.67 1.81 7.85
CA GLN A 84 12.30 3.11 8.03
C GLN A 84 13.50 3.27 7.10
N LYS A 85 13.66 4.49 6.56
CA LYS A 85 14.85 4.84 5.78
C LYS A 85 16.08 4.88 6.67
N GLU A 86 17.09 4.10 6.30
CA GLU A 86 18.39 4.07 6.95
C GLU A 86 19.39 5.02 6.29
N ALA A 87 20.45 5.38 7.02
CA ALA A 87 21.43 6.34 6.54
C ALA A 87 22.21 5.88 5.28
N PHE A 88 22.31 4.58 5.07
CA PHE A 88 22.99 4.00 3.89
C PHE A 88 22.07 3.84 2.68
N ASP A 89 20.75 3.99 2.84
CA ASP A 89 19.81 3.97 1.71
C ASP A 89 20.02 5.23 0.85
N LYS A 90 20.37 5.06 -0.40
CA LYS A 90 20.64 6.17 -1.34
C LYS A 90 19.36 6.91 -1.72
N SER A 91 18.23 6.19 -1.76
CA SER A 91 16.91 6.69 -2.12
C SER A 91 15.83 6.02 -1.26
N PHE A 92 14.58 6.50 -1.35
CA PHE A 92 13.44 5.80 -0.76
C PHE A 92 13.07 4.52 -1.52
N GLU A 93 13.38 4.45 -2.80
CA GLU A 93 13.25 3.24 -3.60
C GLU A 93 14.18 2.14 -3.05
N ASP A 94 15.46 2.50 -2.76
CA ASP A 94 16.39 1.57 -2.12
C ASP A 94 15.86 1.08 -0.79
N THR A 95 15.25 1.97 0.03
CA THR A 95 14.61 1.57 1.29
C THR A 95 13.53 0.52 1.06
N ALA A 96 12.59 0.79 0.14
CA ALA A 96 11.46 -0.13 -0.13
C ALA A 96 11.95 -1.49 -0.64
N LEU A 97 12.96 -1.50 -1.51
CA LEU A 97 13.55 -2.73 -2.06
C LEU A 97 14.36 -3.51 -1.03
N ARG A 98 15.15 -2.83 -0.18
CA ARG A 98 15.91 -3.44 0.90
C ARG A 98 15.00 -4.12 1.91
N GLU A 99 14.00 -3.39 2.40
CA GLU A 99 13.03 -3.92 3.36
C GLU A 99 12.27 -5.13 2.79
N THR A 100 11.88 -5.07 1.51
CA THR A 100 11.24 -6.21 0.82
C THR A 100 12.16 -7.43 0.76
N LEU A 101 13.47 -7.22 0.53
CA LEU A 101 14.46 -8.30 0.57
C LEU A 101 14.62 -8.85 1.99
N GLU A 102 14.72 -8.01 2.99
CA GLU A 102 14.92 -8.39 4.39
C GLU A 102 13.70 -9.13 4.95
N GLU A 103 12.49 -8.60 4.75
CA GLU A 103 11.25 -9.15 5.29
C GLU A 103 10.78 -10.44 4.61
N ILE A 104 10.85 -10.50 3.26
CA ILE A 104 10.25 -11.60 2.47
C ILE A 104 11.18 -12.21 1.41
N GLY A 105 12.44 -11.80 1.34
CA GLY A 105 13.48 -12.46 0.56
C GLY A 105 13.44 -12.20 -0.95
N ILE A 106 12.65 -11.24 -1.44
CA ILE A 106 12.59 -10.93 -2.87
C ILE A 106 13.72 -9.97 -3.23
N LYS A 107 14.54 -10.38 -4.20
CA LYS A 107 15.70 -9.58 -4.62
C LYS A 107 15.28 -8.34 -5.40
N PRO A 108 15.97 -7.19 -5.20
CA PRO A 108 15.75 -5.98 -6.00
C PRO A 108 15.84 -6.21 -7.51
N THR A 109 16.69 -7.13 -7.95
CA THR A 109 16.86 -7.49 -9.38
C THR A 109 15.62 -8.14 -10.01
N ASP A 110 14.73 -8.67 -9.20
CA ASP A 110 13.51 -9.35 -9.64
C ASP A 110 12.29 -8.42 -9.66
N ILE A 111 12.52 -7.13 -9.34
CA ILE A 111 11.48 -6.10 -9.21
C ILE A 111 11.80 -4.93 -10.14
N GLU A 112 10.88 -4.58 -11.02
CA GLU A 112 10.91 -3.34 -11.78
C GLU A 112 10.00 -2.31 -11.10
N ILE A 113 10.53 -1.17 -10.68
CA ILE A 113 9.71 -0.08 -10.14
C ILE A 113 8.95 0.57 -11.30
N LEU A 114 7.63 0.56 -11.21
CA LEU A 114 6.74 1.14 -12.22
C LEU A 114 6.37 2.59 -11.90
N SER A 115 6.19 2.91 -10.62
CA SER A 115 5.73 4.24 -10.20
C SER A 115 5.92 4.45 -8.70
N GLN A 116 5.73 5.71 -8.29
CA GLN A 116 5.51 6.11 -6.92
C GLN A 116 4.08 6.66 -6.79
N LEU A 117 3.34 6.22 -5.77
CA LEU A 117 2.06 6.79 -5.39
C LEU A 117 2.25 8.02 -4.47
N SER A 118 1.13 8.58 -4.02
CA SER A 118 1.15 9.74 -3.11
C SER A 118 1.73 9.38 -1.74
N ASP A 119 2.48 10.30 -1.18
CA ASP A 119 3.00 10.17 0.18
C ASP A 119 1.86 10.08 1.19
N LEU A 120 2.07 9.27 2.22
CA LEU A 120 1.12 9.12 3.31
C LEU A 120 1.77 9.42 4.66
N PHE A 121 1.32 10.47 5.34
CA PHE A 121 1.72 10.74 6.72
C PHE A 121 0.86 9.92 7.69
N ILE A 122 1.45 9.27 8.68
CA ILE A 122 0.79 8.42 9.69
C ILE A 122 1.00 9.04 11.07
N PRO A 123 0.04 9.86 11.59
CA PRO A 123 0.21 10.58 12.84
C PRO A 123 0.54 9.71 14.06
N PRO A 124 -0.10 8.53 14.27
CA PRO A 124 0.16 7.72 15.46
C PRO A 124 1.60 7.24 15.61
N SER A 125 2.29 6.97 14.49
CA SER A 125 3.68 6.52 14.47
C SER A 125 4.67 7.60 14.06
N ASN A 126 4.16 8.79 13.65
CA ASN A 126 4.92 9.93 13.13
C ASN A 126 5.79 9.56 11.93
N PHE A 127 5.29 8.71 11.02
CA PHE A 127 5.96 8.36 9.78
C PHE A 127 5.38 9.11 8.57
N LEU A 128 6.26 9.59 7.70
CA LEU A 128 5.94 9.95 6.32
C LEU A 128 6.38 8.79 5.43
N VAL A 129 5.41 8.12 4.83
CA VAL A 129 5.61 6.90 4.03
C VAL A 129 5.65 7.26 2.54
N LYS A 130 6.73 6.92 1.87
CA LYS A 130 6.85 6.90 0.41
C LYS A 130 6.35 5.56 -0.11
N VAL A 131 5.47 5.56 -1.09
CA VAL A 131 4.81 4.35 -1.59
C VAL A 131 5.27 4.06 -3.00
N PHE A 132 5.98 2.94 -3.18
CA PHE A 132 6.42 2.50 -4.50
C PHE A 132 5.55 1.36 -5.01
N VAL A 133 5.36 1.31 -6.32
CA VAL A 133 4.72 0.20 -7.02
C VAL A 133 5.76 -0.51 -7.85
N GLY A 134 6.05 -1.74 -7.50
CA GLY A 134 6.95 -2.63 -8.21
C GLY A 134 6.19 -3.72 -8.96
N TYR A 135 6.82 -4.27 -9.97
CA TYR A 135 6.30 -5.37 -10.77
C TYR A 135 7.35 -6.49 -10.87
N SER A 136 6.93 -7.72 -10.59
CA SER A 136 7.68 -8.93 -10.90
C SER A 136 7.02 -9.63 -12.07
N GLY A 137 7.80 -10.05 -13.07
CA GLY A 137 7.28 -10.75 -14.25
C GLY A 137 6.71 -12.14 -13.99
N GLN A 138 6.89 -12.66 -12.78
CA GLN A 138 6.43 -13.97 -12.34
C GLN A 138 6.11 -13.95 -10.84
N ARG A 139 5.39 -14.97 -10.37
CA ARG A 139 5.14 -15.13 -8.94
C ARG A 139 6.45 -15.22 -8.16
N PRO A 140 6.64 -14.40 -7.12
CA PRO A 140 7.83 -14.42 -6.27
C PRO A 140 7.96 -15.70 -5.46
N VAL A 141 9.20 -16.06 -5.14
CA VAL A 141 9.53 -17.09 -4.14
C VAL A 141 9.93 -16.38 -2.85
N TYR A 142 9.26 -16.71 -1.76
CA TYR A 142 9.44 -16.00 -0.48
C TYR A 142 10.44 -16.73 0.43
N THR A 143 11.27 -15.93 1.08
CA THR A 143 12.11 -16.35 2.22
C THR A 143 11.84 -15.36 3.36
N ILE A 144 11.02 -15.77 4.33
CA ILE A 144 10.48 -14.88 5.36
C ILE A 144 11.49 -14.74 6.51
N ASP A 145 11.78 -13.52 6.94
CA ASP A 145 12.37 -13.30 8.26
C ASP A 145 11.30 -13.43 9.34
N THR A 146 11.30 -14.58 10.02
CA THR A 146 10.28 -14.90 11.04
C THR A 146 10.32 -14.02 12.28
N LYS A 147 11.36 -13.19 12.46
CA LYS A 147 11.42 -12.20 13.56
C LYS A 147 10.48 -11.02 13.30
N GLU A 148 10.32 -10.63 12.02
CA GLU A 148 9.55 -9.45 11.65
C GLU A 148 8.22 -9.80 10.99
N VAL A 149 8.17 -10.92 10.27
CA VAL A 149 7.04 -11.35 9.46
C VAL A 149 6.51 -12.70 9.93
N GLN A 150 5.24 -12.75 10.33
CA GLN A 150 4.57 -13.99 10.70
C GLN A 150 4.19 -14.81 9.47
N SER A 151 3.71 -14.17 8.41
CA SER A 151 3.31 -14.81 7.16
C SER A 151 3.22 -13.82 6.01
N VAL A 152 3.34 -14.34 4.79
CA VAL A 152 3.03 -13.63 3.55
C VAL A 152 1.61 -13.95 3.13
N VAL A 153 0.88 -12.95 2.64
CA VAL A 153 -0.49 -13.08 2.16
C VAL A 153 -0.58 -12.52 0.74
N GLU A 154 -0.87 -13.39 -0.23
CA GLU A 154 -1.14 -13.00 -1.61
C GLU A 154 -2.64 -12.78 -1.82
N VAL A 155 -3.01 -11.70 -2.50
CA VAL A 155 -4.41 -11.37 -2.78
C VAL A 155 -4.54 -10.95 -4.24
N ASN A 156 -5.60 -11.43 -4.92
CA ASN A 156 -5.92 -10.93 -6.25
C ASN A 156 -6.42 -9.49 -6.15
N LEU A 157 -5.95 -8.60 -7.03
CA LEU A 157 -6.45 -7.23 -7.06
C LEU A 157 -7.95 -7.16 -7.36
N GLU A 158 -8.47 -8.13 -8.11
CA GLU A 158 -9.88 -8.22 -8.45
C GLU A 158 -10.78 -8.40 -7.23
N ASP A 159 -10.27 -9.06 -6.17
CA ASP A 159 -11.02 -9.29 -4.92
C ASP A 159 -11.35 -7.97 -4.18
N PHE A 160 -10.65 -6.88 -4.50
CA PHE A 160 -10.89 -5.56 -3.90
C PHE A 160 -11.88 -4.69 -4.68
N TYR A 161 -12.32 -5.10 -5.88
CA TYR A 161 -13.21 -4.28 -6.70
C TYR A 161 -14.68 -4.39 -6.32
N ASP A 162 -15.06 -5.39 -5.57
CA ASP A 162 -16.39 -5.49 -4.99
C ASP A 162 -16.47 -4.58 -3.75
N GLU A 163 -17.33 -3.56 -3.82
CA GLU A 163 -17.53 -2.64 -2.70
C GLU A 163 -18.08 -3.36 -1.43
N SER A 164 -18.64 -4.57 -1.55
CA SER A 164 -19.08 -5.37 -0.41
C SER A 164 -17.95 -5.84 0.50
N VAL A 165 -16.71 -5.86 0.02
CA VAL A 165 -15.53 -6.19 0.86
C VAL A 165 -15.14 -5.04 1.78
N ILE A 166 -15.69 -3.83 1.58
CA ILE A 166 -15.46 -2.69 2.46
C ILE A 166 -16.46 -2.75 3.61
N THR A 167 -15.91 -2.96 4.79
CA THR A 167 -16.69 -3.03 6.04
C THR A 167 -16.15 -2.04 7.04
N GLU A 168 -16.89 -1.78 8.13
CA GLU A 168 -16.43 -0.94 9.23
C GLU A 168 -16.28 -1.80 10.49
N LYS A 169 -15.07 -1.83 11.06
CA LYS A 169 -14.74 -2.64 12.24
C LYS A 169 -14.01 -1.83 13.32
N GLU A 170 -13.99 -2.38 14.54
CA GLU A 170 -13.21 -1.84 15.65
C GLU A 170 -11.82 -2.50 15.71
N PHE A 171 -10.79 -1.70 15.75
CA PHE A 171 -9.40 -2.14 15.85
C PHE A 171 -8.75 -1.58 17.12
N ALA A 172 -7.95 -2.40 17.78
CA ALA A 172 -7.15 -1.95 18.91
C ALA A 172 -6.06 -0.98 18.45
N SER A 173 -5.98 0.19 19.08
CA SER A 173 -4.89 1.14 18.87
C SER A 173 -3.84 0.95 19.97
N ALA A 174 -2.73 0.31 19.65
CA ALA A 174 -1.65 0.10 20.61
C ALA A 174 -1.07 1.42 21.16
N SER A 175 -1.05 2.50 20.34
CA SER A 175 -0.53 3.81 20.76
C SER A 175 -1.45 4.59 21.69
N ARG A 176 -2.76 4.29 21.71
CA ARG A 176 -3.76 5.07 22.45
C ARG A 176 -4.52 4.27 23.50
N GLY A 177 -4.33 2.93 23.55
CA GLY A 177 -5.06 2.06 24.47
C GLY A 177 -6.58 2.06 24.28
N ILE A 178 -7.09 2.53 23.14
CA ILE A 178 -8.50 2.64 22.79
C ILE A 178 -8.81 1.81 21.54
N LYS A 179 -10.09 1.50 21.34
CA LYS A 179 -10.56 0.95 20.08
C LYS A 179 -10.86 2.08 19.11
N ILE A 180 -10.46 1.89 17.86
CA ILE A 180 -10.69 2.82 16.75
C ILE A 180 -11.63 2.14 15.77
N LYS A 181 -12.75 2.78 15.47
CA LYS A 181 -13.66 2.37 14.41
C LYS A 181 -13.13 2.89 13.08
N ALA A 182 -12.89 1.98 12.14
CA ALA A 182 -12.30 2.32 10.85
C ALA A 182 -12.87 1.46 9.72
N PRO A 183 -12.95 2.02 8.49
CA PRO A 183 -13.20 1.21 7.32
C PRO A 183 -12.02 0.27 7.07
N CYS A 184 -12.33 -0.94 6.60
CA CYS A 184 -11.34 -1.95 6.24
C CYS A 184 -11.80 -2.73 5.01
N PHE A 185 -10.83 -3.25 4.26
CA PHE A 185 -11.09 -4.31 3.29
C PHE A 185 -11.06 -5.65 4.03
N THR A 186 -12.14 -6.43 3.93
CA THR A 186 -12.21 -7.81 4.43
C THR A 186 -12.15 -8.75 3.23
N VAL A 187 -10.96 -9.29 2.95
CA VAL A 187 -10.68 -10.15 1.80
C VAL A 187 -9.95 -11.39 2.28
N ASN A 188 -10.34 -12.56 1.80
CA ASN A 188 -9.68 -13.85 2.15
C ASN A 188 -9.50 -14.06 3.66
N ASN A 189 -10.49 -13.66 4.47
CA ASN A 189 -10.49 -13.71 5.93
C ASN A 189 -9.41 -12.85 6.61
N ILE A 190 -8.83 -11.87 5.91
CA ILE A 190 -7.96 -10.86 6.49
C ILE A 190 -8.63 -9.49 6.46
N ASP A 191 -8.33 -8.69 7.47
CA ASP A 191 -8.78 -7.30 7.57
C ASP A 191 -7.61 -6.37 7.29
N ILE A 192 -7.73 -5.58 6.22
CA ILE A 192 -6.74 -4.58 5.84
C ILE A 192 -7.33 -3.22 6.16
N TRP A 193 -6.71 -2.47 7.08
CA TRP A 193 -7.21 -1.21 7.58
C TRP A 193 -6.09 -0.17 7.75
N GLY A 194 -6.42 1.05 8.17
CA GLY A 194 -5.47 2.11 8.45
C GLY A 194 -4.64 2.52 7.23
N ALA A 195 -3.34 2.72 7.42
CA ALA A 195 -2.44 3.17 6.35
C ALA A 195 -2.42 2.23 5.15
N THR A 196 -2.38 0.93 5.39
CA THR A 196 -2.38 -0.09 4.32
C THR A 196 -3.64 -0.01 3.45
N ALA A 197 -4.81 0.13 4.08
CA ALA A 197 -6.08 0.29 3.34
C ALA A 197 -6.15 1.61 2.56
N MET A 198 -5.62 2.69 3.12
CA MET A 198 -5.56 3.99 2.46
C MET A 198 -4.69 3.95 1.20
N ILE A 199 -3.51 3.33 1.31
CA ILE A 199 -2.58 3.12 0.18
C ILE A 199 -3.23 2.21 -0.87
N MET A 200 -3.83 1.09 -0.42
CA MET A 200 -4.51 0.15 -1.32
C MET A 200 -5.65 0.84 -2.08
N ARG A 201 -6.43 1.70 -1.42
CA ARG A 201 -7.51 2.46 -2.07
C ARG A 201 -6.98 3.36 -3.19
N GLU A 202 -5.86 4.04 -2.98
CA GLU A 202 -5.25 4.87 -4.03
C GLU A 202 -4.81 4.01 -5.22
N LEU A 203 -4.15 2.87 -4.97
CA LEU A 203 -3.80 1.92 -6.03
C LEU A 203 -5.03 1.51 -6.84
N LEU A 204 -6.11 1.10 -6.18
CA LEU A 204 -7.35 0.69 -6.84
C LEU A 204 -7.97 1.82 -7.67
N ASP A 205 -8.00 3.04 -7.15
CA ASP A 205 -8.54 4.19 -7.85
C ASP A 205 -7.71 4.53 -9.11
N VAL A 206 -6.37 4.41 -9.03
CA VAL A 206 -5.47 4.56 -10.20
C VAL A 206 -5.76 3.47 -11.24
N LEU A 207 -5.91 2.22 -10.80
CA LEU A 207 -6.13 1.09 -11.72
C LEU A 207 -7.53 1.06 -12.33
N LYS A 208 -8.55 1.58 -11.61
CA LYS A 208 -9.96 1.69 -12.08
C LYS A 208 -10.19 2.83 -13.08
N ILE A 209 -9.29 3.80 -13.22
CA ILE A 209 -9.49 4.92 -14.15
C ILE A 209 -9.78 4.36 -15.56
N GLU A 210 -11.06 4.40 -15.96
CA GLU A 210 -11.50 3.98 -17.29
C GLU A 210 -10.78 4.78 -18.36
N ASN A 211 -10.36 4.11 -19.42
CA ASN A 211 -9.88 4.75 -20.64
C ASN A 211 -11.05 5.54 -21.26
N LYS A 212 -11.27 6.79 -20.84
CA LYS A 212 -11.98 7.71 -21.72
C LYS A 212 -11.04 7.99 -22.89
N GLU A 213 -11.15 7.19 -23.94
CA GLU A 213 -10.61 7.61 -25.24
C GLU A 213 -11.13 9.03 -25.50
N PRO A 214 -10.25 9.97 -25.92
CA PRO A 214 -10.73 11.26 -26.35
C PRO A 214 -11.73 10.98 -27.48
N LYS A 215 -13.00 11.38 -27.29
CA LYS A 215 -14.00 11.34 -28.35
C LYS A 215 -13.39 12.10 -29.52
N THR A 216 -13.06 11.39 -30.59
CA THR A 216 -12.67 11.98 -31.86
C THR A 216 -13.85 12.85 -32.28
N ILE A 217 -13.70 14.15 -32.13
CA ILE A 217 -14.67 15.11 -32.65
C ILE A 217 -14.50 15.03 -34.17
N THR A 218 -15.33 14.26 -34.84
CA THR A 218 -15.49 14.32 -36.30
C THR A 218 -16.19 15.63 -36.61
N LEU A 219 -15.43 16.63 -37.01
CA LEU A 219 -15.98 17.85 -37.60
C LEU A 219 -16.56 17.44 -38.98
N SER A 220 -17.88 17.42 -39.06
CA SER A 220 -18.64 17.35 -40.33
C SER A 220 -18.82 18.76 -40.90
#